data_f625319ef062da1588af9ec7eb8ecd94
#
_entry.id   f625319ef062da1588af9ec7eb8ecd94
#
_cell.length_a   1.000
_cell.length_b   1.000
_cell.length_c   1.000
_cell.angle_alpha   90.00
_cell.angle_beta   90.00
_cell.angle_gamma   90.00
#
_symmetry.space_group_name_H-M   'P 1'
#
loop_
_entity.id
_entity.type
_entity.pdbx_description
1 polymer ?
#
loop_
_entity_poly.entity_id
_entity_poly.type
_entity_poly.pdbx_seq_one_letter_code
_entity_poly.pdbx_strand_id
1 'polypeptide(L)'
;MKKLKEQFKKDFEQANNVELSFDVTQLESNQPHIRHRMRPLHKGLIFASGGLVLALVIAAIPFTITMFAPKSESVKLARRKYNVNEIEIAKSNTFNKLNDVTYPNLNRPLLSDISEEENSAYSNFANLTYHSLVDTSKEDNMSYCVVGLYSVLNELTASASRDDLKDRFNNLLGLNETSRVAFYEKIMKANSFVDENATTQIKNAAFFRNGLDYSPSYVDYLTSVYCEAYQLDFNTNANKMVEWVNKAVNDDHFIDKEFLGLRPDTVLYLFSTLYFKSAWGNKYLSSDNINDDFFLNDGNKVTTKYMKHSYNTESYYDYDSYISFKDYYCDMGSVTYIVPKKTEDNIFTLTKDINIFEEKEDNKVLPKEHHITVNLQTPKFTNKANIDFALCLNNLGFGDIYDDHYDSFHGAFNQETTAEYNFYLQTLKQRNQVEFNEDGTIVKSVTMAAAGGKGGSWKEVDTLDVKLNQPFIYIIRDANNTPIFVGHIDNPQA
;
A
#
# COMPACT_ATOMS: atom_id res chain seq x y z
N MET A 1 -22.97 1.31 -26.30
CA MET A 1 -22.40 0.68 -25.12
C MET A 1 -22.66 -0.83 -25.01
N LYS A 2 -23.89 -1.37 -25.11
CA LYS A 2 -24.13 -2.83 -25.03
C LYS A 2 -23.35 -3.65 -26.08
N LYS A 3 -23.32 -3.23 -27.33
CA LYS A 3 -22.57 -3.90 -28.42
C LYS A 3 -21.03 -3.90 -28.20
N LEU A 4 -20.51 -2.86 -27.61
CA LEU A 4 -19.06 -2.76 -27.32
C LEU A 4 -18.65 -3.70 -26.18
N LYS A 5 -19.48 -3.85 -25.13
CA LYS A 5 -19.26 -4.80 -24.04
C LYS A 5 -19.35 -6.27 -24.51
N GLU A 6 -20.26 -6.58 -25.43
CA GLU A 6 -20.36 -7.93 -26.02
C GLU A 6 -19.19 -8.25 -26.94
N GLN A 7 -18.68 -7.26 -27.68
CA GLN A 7 -17.46 -7.43 -28.48
C GLN A 7 -16.23 -7.67 -27.61
N PHE A 8 -16.04 -6.85 -26.56
CA PHE A 8 -14.93 -7.00 -25.61
C PHE A 8 -14.95 -8.35 -24.88
N LYS A 9 -16.13 -8.85 -24.52
CA LYS A 9 -16.29 -10.17 -23.91
C LYS A 9 -15.92 -11.31 -24.87
N LYS A 10 -16.29 -11.20 -26.15
CA LYS A 10 -15.90 -12.17 -27.18
C LYS A 10 -14.41 -12.17 -27.47
N ASP A 11 -13.80 -10.98 -27.55
CA ASP A 11 -12.37 -10.84 -27.82
C ASP A 11 -11.54 -11.36 -26.63
N PHE A 12 -12.03 -11.19 -25.40
CA PHE A 12 -11.40 -11.73 -24.17
C PHE A 12 -11.52 -13.26 -24.07
N GLU A 13 -12.67 -13.83 -24.44
CA GLU A 13 -12.85 -15.29 -24.46
C GLU A 13 -12.02 -15.95 -25.58
N GLN A 14 -11.81 -15.27 -26.72
CA GLN A 14 -10.91 -15.72 -27.78
C GLN A 14 -9.43 -15.65 -27.39
N ALA A 15 -9.01 -14.64 -26.65
CA ALA A 15 -7.63 -14.49 -26.18
C ALA A 15 -7.21 -15.56 -25.16
N ASN A 16 -8.15 -16.05 -24.35
CA ASN A 16 -7.89 -17.10 -23.33
C ASN A 16 -7.89 -18.53 -23.89
N ASN A 17 -8.31 -18.74 -25.14
CA ASN A 17 -8.35 -20.07 -25.79
C ASN A 17 -7.26 -20.26 -26.87
N VAL A 18 -6.29 -19.35 -26.94
CA VAL A 18 -5.17 -19.51 -27.87
C VAL A 18 -4.08 -20.34 -27.23
N GLU A 19 -4.01 -21.64 -27.55
CA GLU A 19 -2.79 -22.40 -27.44
C GLU A 19 -1.76 -21.75 -28.40
N LEU A 20 -0.72 -21.12 -27.83
CA LEU A 20 0.39 -20.57 -28.58
C LEU A 20 1.22 -21.73 -29.18
N SER A 21 0.83 -22.25 -30.34
CA SER A 21 1.69 -23.04 -31.19
C SER A 21 2.53 -22.08 -32.04
N PHE A 22 3.81 -21.94 -31.71
CA PHE A 22 4.75 -21.16 -32.50
C PHE A 22 5.17 -22.00 -33.72
N ASP A 23 4.68 -21.62 -34.91
CA ASP A 23 5.13 -22.18 -36.18
C ASP A 23 6.28 -21.30 -36.71
N VAL A 24 7.51 -21.83 -36.61
CA VAL A 24 8.75 -21.16 -37.00
C VAL A 24 8.81 -20.88 -38.52
N THR A 25 7.97 -21.53 -39.33
CA THR A 25 7.97 -21.37 -40.80
C THR A 25 7.31 -20.03 -41.24
N GLN A 26 6.55 -19.34 -40.37
CA GLN A 26 5.98 -18.04 -40.70
C GLN A 26 6.94 -16.85 -40.54
N LEU A 27 8.10 -17.03 -39.92
CA LEU A 27 9.11 -15.97 -39.77
C LEU A 27 9.92 -15.71 -41.04
N GLU A 28 9.90 -16.61 -42.01
CA GLU A 28 10.62 -16.45 -43.28
C GLU A 28 9.86 -15.63 -44.35
N SER A 29 8.55 -15.41 -44.18
CA SER A 29 7.69 -14.81 -45.23
C SER A 29 7.56 -13.29 -45.17
N ASN A 30 8.01 -12.59 -44.09
CA ASN A 30 7.79 -11.16 -43.88
C ASN A 30 9.06 -10.32 -43.77
N GLN A 31 10.13 -10.68 -44.53
CA GLN A 31 11.28 -9.78 -44.69
C GLN A 31 11.07 -8.82 -45.86
N PRO A 32 11.25 -7.50 -45.68
CA PRO A 32 11.21 -6.55 -46.79
C PRO A 32 12.39 -6.83 -47.75
N HIS A 33 12.08 -7.00 -49.02
CA HIS A 33 13.09 -7.20 -50.09
C HIS A 33 13.93 -5.92 -50.24
N ILE A 34 15.08 -5.85 -49.58
CA ILE A 34 16.12 -4.87 -49.89
C ILE A 34 17.00 -5.47 -51.01
N ARG A 35 16.77 -5.04 -52.24
CA ARG A 35 17.63 -5.39 -53.37
C ARG A 35 18.94 -4.59 -53.30
N HIS A 36 19.97 -5.14 -52.67
CA HIS A 36 21.35 -4.69 -52.87
C HIS A 36 22.11 -5.79 -53.62
N ARG A 37 22.62 -5.44 -54.82
CA ARG A 37 23.54 -6.29 -55.63
C ARG A 37 24.89 -6.38 -54.89
N MET A 38 25.11 -7.46 -54.17
CA MET A 38 26.43 -7.78 -53.59
C MET A 38 27.26 -8.67 -54.52
N ARG A 39 28.56 -8.39 -54.58
CA ARG A 39 29.54 -9.18 -55.36
C ARG A 39 29.74 -10.57 -54.74
N PRO A 40 30.11 -11.62 -55.60
CA PRO A 40 30.06 -13.01 -55.15
C PRO A 40 30.98 -13.41 -53.97
N LEU A 41 32.02 -12.62 -53.70
CA LEU A 41 33.01 -12.95 -52.64
C LEU A 41 32.48 -12.75 -51.20
N HIS A 42 31.43 -12.01 -51.03
CA HIS A 42 30.89 -11.74 -49.66
C HIS A 42 29.79 -12.70 -49.21
N LYS A 43 29.27 -13.54 -50.12
CA LYS A 43 28.22 -14.48 -49.78
C LYS A 43 28.65 -15.62 -48.86
N GLY A 44 29.91 -16.06 -48.96
CA GLY A 44 30.44 -17.14 -48.11
C GLY A 44 30.66 -16.73 -46.65
N LEU A 45 31.09 -15.49 -46.40
CA LEU A 45 31.32 -14.98 -45.04
C LEU A 45 30.02 -14.64 -44.28
N ILE A 46 29.00 -14.24 -45.02
CA ILE A 46 27.69 -13.92 -44.42
C ILE A 46 26.97 -15.20 -43.96
N PHE A 47 27.12 -16.29 -44.71
CA PHE A 47 26.57 -17.60 -44.31
C PHE A 47 27.28 -18.18 -43.08
N ALA A 48 28.60 -18.00 -42.96
CA ALA A 48 29.35 -18.46 -41.80
C ALA A 48 29.01 -17.64 -40.53
N SER A 49 28.82 -16.32 -40.66
CA SER A 49 28.45 -15.45 -39.56
C SER A 49 26.96 -15.62 -39.17
N GLY A 50 26.07 -15.81 -40.16
CA GLY A 50 24.67 -16.07 -39.92
C GLY A 50 24.40 -17.40 -39.22
N GLY A 51 25.13 -18.45 -39.62
CA GLY A 51 25.05 -19.75 -38.96
C GLY A 51 25.57 -19.74 -37.51
N LEU A 52 26.62 -18.99 -37.26
CA LEU A 52 27.19 -18.87 -35.91
C LEU A 52 26.30 -18.02 -34.97
N VAL A 53 25.68 -16.96 -35.48
CA VAL A 53 24.72 -16.17 -34.74
C VAL A 53 23.45 -16.96 -34.48
N LEU A 54 22.95 -17.73 -35.45
CA LEU A 54 21.79 -18.59 -35.27
C LEU A 54 22.07 -19.73 -34.27
N ALA A 55 23.28 -20.33 -34.33
CA ALA A 55 23.68 -21.35 -33.36
C ALA A 55 23.85 -20.79 -31.94
N LEU A 56 24.36 -19.57 -31.79
CA LEU A 56 24.44 -18.89 -30.49
C LEU A 56 23.07 -18.47 -29.95
N VAL A 57 22.15 -18.03 -30.79
CA VAL A 57 20.78 -17.71 -30.40
C VAL A 57 20.02 -18.98 -30.00
N ILE A 58 20.15 -20.08 -30.75
CA ILE A 58 19.52 -21.36 -30.42
C ILE A 58 20.14 -21.99 -29.17
N ALA A 59 21.43 -21.82 -28.93
CA ALA A 59 22.09 -22.28 -27.70
C ALA A 59 21.80 -21.38 -26.50
N ALA A 60 21.55 -20.09 -26.72
CA ALA A 60 21.22 -19.14 -25.66
C ALA A 60 19.74 -19.20 -25.22
N ILE A 61 18.81 -19.54 -26.11
CA ILE A 61 17.38 -19.63 -25.81
C ILE A 61 17.09 -20.65 -24.69
N PRO A 62 17.62 -21.89 -24.68
CA PRO A 62 17.40 -22.79 -23.56
C PRO A 62 18.08 -22.34 -22.27
N PHE A 63 19.20 -21.62 -22.35
CA PHE A 63 19.93 -21.12 -21.20
C PHE A 63 19.23 -19.89 -20.59
N THR A 64 18.69 -18.99 -21.41
CA THR A 64 17.91 -17.86 -20.95
C THR A 64 16.56 -18.28 -20.44
N ILE A 65 15.87 -19.26 -21.06
CA ILE A 65 14.60 -19.79 -20.57
C ILE A 65 14.79 -20.51 -19.24
N THR A 66 15.90 -21.23 -19.03
CA THR A 66 16.20 -21.84 -17.72
C THR A 66 16.66 -20.84 -16.67
N MET A 67 17.23 -19.70 -17.04
CA MET A 67 17.56 -18.61 -16.11
C MET A 67 16.34 -17.74 -15.77
N PHE A 68 15.39 -17.58 -16.69
CA PHE A 68 14.23 -16.70 -16.57
C PHE A 68 12.91 -17.45 -16.39
N ALA A 69 12.89 -18.77 -16.55
CA ALA A 69 11.75 -19.54 -16.08
C ALA A 69 11.70 -19.45 -14.56
N PRO A 70 10.66 -18.89 -13.96
CA PRO A 70 10.52 -18.96 -12.52
C PRO A 70 10.62 -20.43 -12.15
N LYS A 71 11.57 -20.78 -11.27
CA LYS A 71 11.57 -22.12 -10.70
C LYS A 71 10.19 -22.28 -10.09
N SER A 72 9.34 -23.08 -10.73
CA SER A 72 7.94 -23.26 -10.33
C SER A 72 7.79 -23.63 -8.84
N GLU A 73 8.85 -24.17 -8.25
CA GLU A 73 8.98 -24.42 -6.82
C GLU A 73 9.22 -23.16 -5.98
N SER A 74 9.94 -22.14 -6.47
CA SER A 74 10.13 -20.89 -5.70
C SER A 74 8.87 -20.03 -5.66
N VAL A 75 8.08 -20.02 -6.75
CA VAL A 75 6.76 -19.38 -6.78
C VAL A 75 5.75 -20.18 -5.94
N LYS A 76 5.79 -21.53 -5.99
CA LYS A 76 5.01 -22.39 -5.11
C LYS A 76 5.44 -22.26 -3.64
N LEU A 77 6.75 -22.05 -3.35
CA LEU A 77 7.26 -21.82 -2.00
C LEU A 77 6.92 -20.41 -1.49
N ALA A 78 6.97 -19.40 -2.34
CA ALA A 78 6.51 -18.05 -2.01
C ALA A 78 4.98 -18.06 -1.75
N ARG A 79 4.20 -18.71 -2.60
CA ARG A 79 2.75 -18.91 -2.38
C ARG A 79 2.44 -19.77 -1.16
N ARG A 80 3.27 -20.77 -0.81
CA ARG A 80 3.11 -21.58 0.41
C ARG A 80 3.51 -20.83 1.69
N LYS A 81 4.47 -19.88 1.63
CA LYS A 81 4.81 -19.01 2.76
C LYS A 81 3.74 -17.94 3.04
N TYR A 82 2.97 -17.57 2.03
CA TYR A 82 1.81 -16.71 2.14
C TYR A 82 0.55 -17.55 1.97
N ASN A 83 0.19 -18.33 2.99
CA ASN A 83 -1.15 -18.85 3.05
C ASN A 83 -2.07 -17.73 3.53
N VAL A 84 -2.59 -16.97 2.56
CA VAL A 84 -3.39 -15.77 2.72
C VAL A 84 -4.69 -16.03 3.47
N ASN A 85 -5.12 -17.28 3.57
CA ASN A 85 -6.49 -17.62 3.92
C ASN A 85 -6.74 -17.90 5.39
N GLU A 86 -5.74 -18.26 6.18
CA GLU A 86 -5.95 -18.50 7.62
C GLU A 86 -4.64 -18.25 8.38
N ILE A 87 -4.68 -17.35 9.34
CA ILE A 87 -3.71 -17.36 10.44
C ILE A 87 -4.16 -18.48 11.37
N GLU A 88 -3.76 -19.73 11.07
CA GLU A 88 -4.03 -20.86 11.96
C GLU A 88 -3.25 -20.69 13.26
N ILE A 89 -3.94 -20.27 14.30
CA ILE A 89 -3.45 -20.35 15.67
C ILE A 89 -4.03 -21.62 16.30
N ALA A 90 -3.18 -22.46 16.82
CA ALA A 90 -3.60 -23.75 17.42
C ALA A 90 -4.67 -23.50 18.50
N LYS A 91 -5.84 -24.12 18.33
CA LYS A 91 -6.96 -24.06 19.29
C LYS A 91 -6.54 -24.65 20.64
N SER A 92 -6.92 -23.97 21.71
CA SER A 92 -6.77 -24.48 23.07
C SER A 92 -8.04 -24.17 23.86
N ASN A 93 -8.25 -24.80 25.01
CA ASN A 93 -9.43 -24.54 25.86
C ASN A 93 -9.55 -23.08 26.36
N THR A 94 -8.53 -22.25 26.10
CA THR A 94 -8.44 -20.84 26.52
C THR A 94 -8.23 -19.90 25.35
N PHE A 95 -8.39 -20.40 24.12
CA PHE A 95 -8.28 -19.63 22.87
C PHE A 95 -9.38 -20.11 21.90
N ASN A 96 -10.39 -19.27 21.67
CA ASN A 96 -11.54 -19.58 20.83
C ASN A 96 -11.65 -18.58 19.70
N LYS A 97 -11.84 -19.04 18.46
CA LYS A 97 -12.27 -18.21 17.34
C LYS A 97 -13.80 -18.04 17.42
N LEU A 98 -14.28 -16.79 17.31
CA LEU A 98 -15.69 -16.44 17.51
C LEU A 98 -16.46 -16.30 16.20
N ASN A 99 -15.77 -16.00 15.08
CA ASN A 99 -16.39 -15.83 13.77
C ASN A 99 -15.54 -16.43 12.66
N ASP A 100 -16.14 -16.59 11.48
CA ASP A 100 -15.44 -17.01 10.27
C ASP A 100 -15.41 -15.84 9.28
N VAL A 101 -14.22 -15.30 9.04
CA VAL A 101 -13.97 -14.23 8.08
C VAL A 101 -13.35 -14.81 6.81
N THR A 102 -13.95 -14.50 5.67
CA THR A 102 -13.41 -14.87 4.36
C THR A 102 -12.80 -13.62 3.71
N TYR A 103 -11.49 -13.51 3.75
CA TYR A 103 -10.78 -12.43 3.06
C TYR A 103 -10.85 -12.60 1.54
N PRO A 104 -10.86 -11.51 0.76
CA PRO A 104 -10.64 -11.59 -0.68
C PRO A 104 -9.28 -12.27 -0.94
N ASN A 105 -9.27 -13.28 -1.81
CA ASN A 105 -8.06 -14.00 -2.20
C ASN A 105 -7.83 -13.79 -3.70
N LEU A 106 -7.21 -12.68 -4.01
CA LEU A 106 -7.02 -12.21 -5.37
C LEU A 106 -5.57 -12.37 -5.80
N ASN A 107 -5.33 -12.46 -7.11
CA ASN A 107 -4.00 -12.44 -7.70
C ASN A 107 -3.61 -11.08 -8.28
N ARG A 108 -4.50 -10.09 -8.17
CA ARG A 108 -4.30 -8.69 -8.55
C ARG A 108 -5.30 -7.81 -7.80
N PRO A 109 -5.06 -6.49 -7.68
CA PRO A 109 -6.04 -5.57 -7.13
C PRO A 109 -7.36 -5.64 -7.94
N LEU A 110 -8.48 -5.58 -7.24
CA LEU A 110 -9.78 -5.44 -7.88
C LEU A 110 -10.21 -3.99 -7.81
N LEU A 111 -10.24 -3.34 -8.98
CA LEU A 111 -10.69 -1.96 -9.09
C LEU A 111 -12.19 -1.85 -8.77
N SER A 112 -12.54 -0.84 -8.01
CA SER A 112 -13.90 -0.49 -7.63
C SER A 112 -14.20 0.95 -8.04
N ASP A 113 -15.47 1.24 -8.29
CA ASP A 113 -15.92 2.61 -8.51
C ASP A 113 -16.03 3.30 -7.14
N ILE A 114 -15.05 4.15 -6.82
CA ILE A 114 -15.05 4.98 -5.61
C ILE A 114 -15.80 6.26 -5.96
N SER A 115 -16.89 6.54 -5.26
CA SER A 115 -17.67 7.76 -5.47
C SER A 115 -16.88 9.00 -4.98
N GLU A 116 -17.25 10.17 -5.49
CA GLU A 116 -16.68 11.44 -5.05
C GLU A 116 -16.91 11.66 -3.55
N GLU A 117 -18.07 11.29 -3.02
CA GLU A 117 -18.39 11.35 -1.59
C GLU A 117 -17.45 10.47 -0.75
N GLU A 118 -17.25 9.20 -1.16
CA GLU A 118 -16.36 8.25 -0.48
C GLU A 118 -14.91 8.75 -0.50
N ASN A 119 -14.45 9.23 -1.65
CA ASN A 119 -13.08 9.74 -1.80
C ASN A 119 -12.86 11.00 -0.97
N SER A 120 -13.79 11.96 -1.00
CA SER A 120 -13.70 13.19 -0.22
C SER A 120 -13.74 12.92 1.28
N ALA A 121 -14.68 12.07 1.75
CA ALA A 121 -14.78 11.69 3.14
C ALA A 121 -13.48 11.07 3.67
N TYR A 122 -12.94 10.10 2.92
CA TYR A 122 -11.73 9.39 3.33
C TYR A 122 -10.46 10.27 3.23
N SER A 123 -10.35 11.10 2.19
CA SER A 123 -9.26 12.06 2.04
C SER A 123 -9.26 13.11 3.16
N ASN A 124 -10.44 13.59 3.57
CA ASN A 124 -10.60 14.49 4.72
C ASN A 124 -10.19 13.82 6.03
N PHE A 125 -10.61 12.57 6.26
CA PHE A 125 -10.17 11.78 7.41
C PHE A 125 -8.63 11.66 7.44
N ALA A 126 -8.02 11.26 6.33
CA ALA A 126 -6.57 11.11 6.21
C ALA A 126 -5.85 12.45 6.49
N ASN A 127 -6.39 13.55 5.97
CA ASN A 127 -5.82 14.89 6.14
C ASN A 127 -5.89 15.38 7.59
N LEU A 128 -7.04 15.26 8.24
CA LEU A 128 -7.23 15.67 9.64
C LEU A 128 -6.31 14.88 10.57
N THR A 129 -6.21 13.58 10.39
CA THR A 129 -5.37 12.71 11.22
C THR A 129 -3.89 12.93 10.95
N TYR A 130 -3.47 13.14 9.69
CA TYR A 130 -2.09 13.44 9.34
C TYR A 130 -1.62 14.76 9.97
N HIS A 131 -2.33 15.85 9.79
CA HIS A 131 -1.94 17.14 10.36
C HIS A 131 -1.95 17.12 11.89
N SER A 132 -2.94 16.47 12.51
CA SER A 132 -2.94 16.32 13.98
C SER A 132 -1.74 15.51 14.48
N LEU A 133 -1.28 14.51 13.72
CA LEU A 133 -0.06 13.75 14.07
C LEU A 133 1.20 14.59 13.90
N VAL A 134 1.34 15.34 12.80
CA VAL A 134 2.48 16.25 12.57
C VAL A 134 2.59 17.28 13.71
N ASP A 135 1.47 17.87 14.14
CA ASP A 135 1.45 18.85 15.22
C ASP A 135 1.83 18.25 16.60
N THR A 136 1.69 16.93 16.77
CA THR A 136 1.93 16.23 18.05
C THR A 136 3.18 15.35 18.06
N SER A 137 3.73 15.00 16.89
CA SER A 137 4.94 14.18 16.78
C SER A 137 6.16 14.97 17.18
N LYS A 138 7.12 14.27 17.79
CA LYS A 138 8.46 14.77 18.11
C LYS A 138 9.54 14.07 17.30
N GLU A 139 9.15 13.17 16.41
CA GLU A 139 10.06 12.39 15.59
C GLU A 139 10.40 13.15 14.31
N ASP A 140 11.67 13.07 13.88
CA ASP A 140 12.14 13.69 12.64
C ASP A 140 11.45 13.07 11.41
N ASN A 141 11.23 11.73 11.45
CA ASN A 141 10.48 11.03 10.39
C ASN A 141 9.21 10.44 10.99
N MET A 142 8.10 10.54 10.29
CA MET A 142 6.83 9.94 10.70
C MET A 142 6.22 9.15 9.54
N SER A 143 5.55 8.07 9.88
CA SER A 143 4.69 7.37 8.93
C SER A 143 3.56 6.66 9.65
N TYR A 144 2.36 6.62 9.06
CA TYR A 144 1.27 5.81 9.58
C TYR A 144 0.41 5.19 8.46
N CYS A 145 -0.21 4.07 8.79
CA CYS A 145 -1.15 3.37 7.94
C CYS A 145 -2.54 4.01 8.10
N VAL A 146 -2.97 4.76 7.09
CA VAL A 146 -4.27 5.46 7.09
C VAL A 146 -5.41 4.47 7.18
N VAL A 147 -5.37 3.42 6.37
CA VAL A 147 -6.42 2.39 6.34
C VAL A 147 -6.49 1.60 7.64
N GLY A 148 -5.36 1.38 8.31
CA GLY A 148 -5.33 0.70 9.61
C GLY A 148 -6.01 1.52 10.71
N LEU A 149 -5.73 2.83 10.76
CA LEU A 149 -6.41 3.73 11.70
C LEU A 149 -7.91 3.82 11.40
N TYR A 150 -8.28 3.98 10.12
CA TYR A 150 -9.68 4.03 9.69
C TYR A 150 -10.45 2.78 10.10
N SER A 151 -9.85 1.58 9.91
CA SER A 151 -10.45 0.30 10.30
C SER A 151 -10.74 0.23 11.79
N VAL A 152 -9.73 0.50 12.64
CA VAL A 152 -9.91 0.42 14.10
C VAL A 152 -10.92 1.45 14.60
N LEU A 153 -10.92 2.69 14.08
CA LEU A 153 -11.93 3.68 14.47
C LEU A 153 -13.33 3.30 14.00
N ASN A 154 -13.46 2.65 12.84
CA ASN A 154 -14.73 2.11 12.37
C ASN A 154 -15.26 1.00 13.31
N GLU A 155 -14.38 0.09 13.75
CA GLU A 155 -14.70 -0.96 14.71
C GLU A 155 -15.09 -0.36 16.09
N LEU A 156 -14.37 0.65 16.57
CA LEU A 156 -14.71 1.39 17.79
C LEU A 156 -16.05 2.11 17.68
N THR A 157 -16.38 2.69 16.51
CA THR A 157 -17.69 3.35 16.29
C THR A 157 -18.84 2.39 16.49
N ALA A 158 -18.73 1.17 15.98
CA ALA A 158 -19.77 0.14 16.14
C ALA A 158 -19.94 -0.33 17.59
N SER A 159 -18.89 -0.23 18.41
CA SER A 159 -18.93 -0.56 19.84
C SER A 159 -19.29 0.62 20.74
N ALA A 160 -19.38 1.84 20.19
CA ALA A 160 -19.67 3.03 20.99
C ALA A 160 -21.04 2.94 21.67
N SER A 161 -21.09 3.28 22.96
CA SER A 161 -22.31 3.21 23.79
C SER A 161 -23.12 4.49 23.75
N ARG A 162 -22.47 5.63 23.50
CA ARG A 162 -23.07 6.96 23.56
C ARG A 162 -23.34 7.47 22.15
N ASP A 163 -24.52 8.06 21.95
CA ASP A 163 -24.92 8.60 20.65
C ASP A 163 -24.02 9.78 20.22
N ASP A 164 -23.64 10.67 21.17
CA ASP A 164 -22.74 11.78 20.89
C ASP A 164 -21.35 11.29 20.40
N LEU A 165 -20.88 10.18 20.95
CA LEU A 165 -19.62 9.58 20.53
C LEU A 165 -19.71 8.95 19.13
N LYS A 166 -20.82 8.26 18.84
CA LYS A 166 -21.10 7.73 17.50
C LYS A 166 -21.16 8.86 16.47
N ASP A 167 -21.83 9.95 16.77
CA ASP A 167 -21.94 11.11 15.88
C ASP A 167 -20.57 11.75 15.63
N ARG A 168 -19.73 11.89 16.64
CA ARG A 168 -18.35 12.40 16.47
C ARG A 168 -17.51 11.48 15.59
N PHE A 169 -17.56 10.16 15.80
CA PHE A 169 -16.86 9.21 14.92
C PHE A 169 -17.42 9.24 13.49
N ASN A 170 -18.74 9.28 13.31
CA ASN A 170 -19.34 9.39 11.98
C ASN A 170 -18.89 10.66 11.27
N ASN A 171 -18.78 11.78 11.97
CA ASN A 171 -18.27 13.04 11.41
C ASN A 171 -16.78 12.95 11.04
N LEU A 172 -15.95 12.32 11.88
CA LEU A 172 -14.54 12.13 11.60
C LEU A 172 -14.31 11.18 10.41
N LEU A 173 -15.02 10.06 10.36
CA LEU A 173 -14.93 9.05 9.30
C LEU A 173 -15.65 9.48 8.01
N GLY A 174 -16.52 10.49 8.09
CA GLY A 174 -17.16 11.17 6.97
C GLY A 174 -18.25 10.40 6.24
N LEU A 175 -18.56 9.15 6.66
CA LEU A 175 -19.60 8.29 6.09
C LEU A 175 -20.46 7.68 7.20
N ASN A 176 -21.73 7.43 6.91
CA ASN A 176 -22.55 6.62 7.80
C ASN A 176 -22.12 5.15 7.81
N GLU A 177 -22.57 4.37 8.79
CA GLU A 177 -22.15 2.98 9.00
C GLU A 177 -22.33 2.11 7.76
N THR A 178 -23.49 2.15 7.10
CA THR A 178 -23.76 1.35 5.91
C THR A 178 -22.81 1.71 4.76
N SER A 179 -22.61 3.00 4.51
CA SER A 179 -21.68 3.49 3.47
C SER A 179 -20.23 3.13 3.81
N ARG A 180 -19.84 3.17 5.09
CA ARG A 180 -18.49 2.78 5.54
C ARG A 180 -18.22 1.30 5.29
N VAL A 181 -19.15 0.41 5.63
CA VAL A 181 -19.02 -1.04 5.37
C VAL A 181 -18.83 -1.29 3.87
N ALA A 182 -19.67 -0.67 3.02
CA ALA A 182 -19.57 -0.82 1.57
C ALA A 182 -18.25 -0.24 1.00
N PHE A 183 -17.82 0.90 1.50
CA PHE A 183 -16.54 1.52 1.10
C PHE A 183 -15.35 0.67 1.56
N TYR A 184 -15.39 0.16 2.81
CA TYR A 184 -14.33 -0.69 3.33
C TYR A 184 -14.19 -2.02 2.55
N GLU A 185 -15.29 -2.58 2.07
CA GLU A 185 -15.26 -3.73 1.16
C GLU A 185 -14.50 -3.42 -0.14
N LYS A 186 -14.66 -2.21 -0.71
CA LYS A 186 -13.90 -1.76 -1.88
C LYS A 186 -12.40 -1.66 -1.57
N ILE A 187 -12.04 -1.09 -0.41
CA ILE A 187 -10.66 -1.04 0.08
C ILE A 187 -10.09 -2.45 0.22
N MET A 188 -10.81 -3.37 0.85
CA MET A 188 -10.36 -4.75 1.04
C MET A 188 -10.12 -5.47 -0.27
N LYS A 189 -10.98 -5.29 -1.28
CA LYS A 189 -10.83 -5.88 -2.62
C LYS A 189 -9.63 -5.32 -3.39
N ALA A 190 -9.32 -4.05 -3.23
CA ALA A 190 -8.15 -3.44 -3.84
C ALA A 190 -6.84 -3.86 -3.14
N ASN A 191 -6.91 -4.17 -1.83
CA ASN A 191 -5.75 -4.37 -0.96
C ASN A 191 -5.65 -5.77 -0.34
N SER A 192 -6.21 -6.80 -0.99
CA SER A 192 -6.12 -8.21 -0.56
C SER A 192 -5.75 -9.10 -1.74
N PHE A 193 -4.51 -8.99 -2.20
CA PHE A 193 -4.01 -9.78 -3.32
C PHE A 193 -2.56 -10.20 -3.12
N VAL A 194 -2.17 -11.27 -3.82
CA VAL A 194 -0.79 -11.75 -3.90
C VAL A 194 -0.45 -12.03 -5.36
N ASP A 195 0.50 -11.27 -5.89
CA ASP A 195 1.08 -11.48 -7.20
C ASP A 195 2.60 -11.70 -7.07
N GLU A 196 3.25 -12.02 -8.17
CA GLU A 196 4.70 -12.25 -8.23
C GLU A 196 5.50 -11.00 -7.82
N ASN A 197 5.06 -9.82 -8.27
CA ASN A 197 5.75 -8.54 -8.10
C ASN A 197 5.14 -7.63 -7.05
N ALA A 198 3.92 -7.95 -6.59
CA ALA A 198 3.21 -7.14 -5.63
C ALA A 198 2.35 -7.98 -4.69
N THR A 199 2.31 -7.60 -3.44
CA THR A 199 1.46 -8.21 -2.42
C THR A 199 0.94 -7.13 -1.51
N THR A 200 -0.38 -7.03 -1.40
CA THR A 200 -1.02 -6.19 -0.40
C THR A 200 -2.01 -7.03 0.40
N GLN A 201 -1.92 -6.95 1.72
CA GLN A 201 -2.76 -7.69 2.65
C GLN A 201 -3.16 -6.80 3.81
N ILE A 202 -4.45 -6.55 3.94
CA ILE A 202 -5.03 -5.96 5.14
C ILE A 202 -5.65 -7.10 5.96
N LYS A 203 -5.34 -7.15 7.25
CA LYS A 203 -5.95 -8.10 8.18
C LYS A 203 -6.29 -7.41 9.48
N ASN A 204 -7.48 -7.70 10.00
CA ASN A 204 -7.99 -7.14 11.24
C ASN A 204 -8.34 -8.24 12.21
N ALA A 205 -8.13 -8.00 13.51
CA ALA A 205 -8.55 -8.92 14.55
C ALA A 205 -8.98 -8.19 15.82
N ALA A 206 -10.01 -8.72 16.45
CA ALA A 206 -10.48 -8.37 17.77
C ALA A 206 -10.21 -9.53 18.75
N PHE A 207 -9.52 -9.23 19.84
CA PHE A 207 -9.23 -10.20 20.89
C PHE A 207 -9.97 -9.81 22.15
N PHE A 208 -10.93 -10.61 22.57
CA PHE A 208 -11.71 -10.46 23.78
C PHE A 208 -11.09 -11.24 24.94
N ARG A 209 -11.07 -10.64 26.13
CA ARG A 209 -10.63 -11.33 27.35
C ARG A 209 -11.65 -12.39 27.76
N ASN A 210 -11.18 -13.59 28.13
CA ASN A 210 -11.99 -14.62 28.76
C ASN A 210 -12.63 -14.12 30.06
N GLY A 211 -13.85 -14.55 30.33
CA GLY A 211 -14.60 -14.22 31.56
C GLY A 211 -15.52 -13.01 31.44
N LEU A 212 -15.51 -12.32 30.29
CA LEU A 212 -16.50 -11.32 29.92
C LEU A 212 -17.30 -11.79 28.71
N ASP A 213 -18.62 -11.59 28.76
CA ASP A 213 -19.50 -11.93 27.66
C ASP A 213 -19.45 -10.82 26.59
N TYR A 214 -19.09 -11.19 25.38
CA TYR A 214 -19.10 -10.29 24.24
C TYR A 214 -20.51 -10.12 23.66
N SER A 215 -20.73 -9.06 22.89
CA SER A 215 -21.96 -8.81 22.14
C SER A 215 -21.95 -9.62 20.84
N PRO A 216 -22.89 -10.55 20.60
CA PRO A 216 -22.99 -11.26 19.32
C PRO A 216 -23.17 -10.32 18.13
N SER A 217 -23.96 -9.26 18.25
CA SER A 217 -24.18 -8.28 17.20
C SER A 217 -22.90 -7.52 16.84
N TYR A 218 -22.02 -7.28 17.81
CA TYR A 218 -20.73 -6.68 17.53
C TYR A 218 -19.80 -7.63 16.79
N VAL A 219 -19.80 -8.92 17.15
CA VAL A 219 -19.04 -9.95 16.42
C VAL A 219 -19.56 -10.12 14.98
N ASP A 220 -20.87 -10.03 14.76
CA ASP A 220 -21.46 -10.01 13.40
C ASP A 220 -20.99 -8.79 12.61
N TYR A 221 -20.95 -7.62 13.25
CA TYR A 221 -20.39 -6.41 12.63
C TYR A 221 -18.91 -6.58 12.26
N LEU A 222 -18.09 -7.07 13.19
CA LEU A 222 -16.66 -7.36 12.92
C LEU A 222 -16.50 -8.28 11.71
N THR A 223 -17.38 -9.29 11.56
CA THR A 223 -17.36 -10.17 10.39
C THR A 223 -17.63 -9.40 9.10
N SER A 224 -18.58 -8.45 9.12
CA SER A 224 -18.94 -7.64 7.95
C SER A 224 -17.83 -6.70 7.48
N VAL A 225 -16.90 -6.35 8.38
CA VAL A 225 -15.73 -5.50 8.09
C VAL A 225 -14.41 -6.28 8.04
N TYR A 226 -14.46 -7.58 7.76
CA TYR A 226 -13.29 -8.46 7.63
C TYR A 226 -12.39 -8.48 8.87
N CYS A 227 -12.96 -8.39 10.07
CA CYS A 227 -12.25 -8.47 11.33
C CYS A 227 -12.46 -9.82 12.00
N GLU A 228 -11.39 -10.60 12.15
CA GLU A 228 -11.42 -11.88 12.88
C GLU A 228 -11.63 -11.61 14.37
N ALA A 229 -12.51 -12.35 15.03
CA ALA A 229 -12.78 -12.23 16.45
C ALA A 229 -12.32 -13.47 17.21
N TYR A 230 -11.64 -13.25 18.32
CA TYR A 230 -11.09 -14.28 19.19
C TYR A 230 -11.38 -13.99 20.65
N GLN A 231 -11.52 -15.02 21.45
CA GLN A 231 -11.59 -14.91 22.91
C GLN A 231 -10.47 -15.73 23.55
N LEU A 232 -9.70 -15.12 24.46
CA LEU A 232 -8.54 -15.75 25.08
C LEU A 232 -8.23 -15.20 26.48
N ASP A 233 -7.49 -15.96 27.25
CA ASP A 233 -6.91 -15.47 28.50
C ASP A 233 -5.67 -14.63 28.24
N PHE A 234 -5.75 -13.32 28.45
CA PHE A 234 -4.67 -12.37 28.24
C PHE A 234 -3.45 -12.61 29.15
N ASN A 235 -3.63 -13.23 30.30
CA ASN A 235 -2.51 -13.51 31.22
C ASN A 235 -1.62 -14.64 30.70
N THR A 236 -2.23 -15.69 30.14
CA THR A 236 -1.52 -16.89 29.72
C THR A 236 -1.27 -16.99 28.22
N ASN A 237 -2.12 -16.33 27.39
CA ASN A 237 -2.11 -16.48 25.93
C ASN A 237 -1.81 -15.18 25.15
N ALA A 238 -1.30 -14.12 25.79
CA ALA A 238 -0.94 -12.87 25.09
C ALA A 238 0.03 -13.07 23.91
N ASN A 239 0.86 -14.12 23.96
CA ASN A 239 1.73 -14.49 22.85
C ASN A 239 0.97 -14.85 21.56
N LYS A 240 -0.30 -15.26 21.67
CA LYS A 240 -1.14 -15.54 20.49
C LYS A 240 -1.49 -14.27 19.72
N MET A 241 -1.70 -13.15 20.41
CA MET A 241 -1.89 -11.85 19.77
C MET A 241 -0.62 -11.42 19.03
N VAL A 242 0.55 -11.54 19.66
CA VAL A 242 1.85 -11.26 19.04
C VAL A 242 2.06 -12.15 17.81
N GLU A 243 1.82 -13.45 17.93
CA GLU A 243 1.93 -14.41 16.83
C GLU A 243 1.02 -14.02 15.66
N TRP A 244 -0.23 -13.62 15.96
CA TRP A 244 -1.19 -13.23 14.93
C TRP A 244 -0.70 -11.99 14.15
N VAL A 245 -0.29 -10.93 14.85
CA VAL A 245 0.21 -9.69 14.22
C VAL A 245 1.45 -9.98 13.38
N ASN A 246 2.44 -10.68 13.95
CA ASN A 246 3.70 -10.98 13.27
C ASN A 246 3.49 -11.81 12.00
N LYS A 247 2.57 -12.77 12.03
CA LYS A 247 2.18 -13.54 10.84
C LYS A 247 1.44 -12.67 9.81
N ALA A 248 0.57 -11.78 10.27
CA ALA A 248 -0.19 -10.90 9.38
C ALA A 248 0.71 -9.95 8.58
N VAL A 249 1.80 -9.46 9.16
CA VAL A 249 2.78 -8.59 8.49
C VAL A 249 3.99 -9.34 7.93
N ASN A 250 4.00 -10.68 8.04
CA ASN A 250 5.09 -11.54 7.57
C ASN A 250 6.47 -11.17 8.13
N ASP A 251 6.52 -10.85 9.42
CA ASP A 251 7.74 -10.56 10.14
C ASP A 251 7.64 -11.14 11.56
N ASP A 252 8.40 -12.19 11.88
CA ASP A 252 8.31 -12.92 13.14
C ASP A 252 8.70 -12.06 14.37
N HIS A 253 9.26 -10.88 14.15
CA HIS A 253 9.77 -9.97 15.19
C HIS A 253 9.21 -8.54 15.07
N PHE A 254 8.11 -8.35 14.33
CA PHE A 254 7.53 -7.02 14.13
C PHE A 254 7.03 -6.38 15.42
N ILE A 255 6.31 -7.15 16.25
CA ILE A 255 5.97 -6.76 17.62
C ILE A 255 6.35 -7.85 18.61
N ASP A 256 6.43 -7.47 19.89
CA ASP A 256 6.61 -8.34 21.04
C ASP A 256 5.50 -8.12 22.09
N LYS A 257 5.57 -8.82 23.23
CA LYS A 257 4.59 -8.65 24.31
C LYS A 257 4.64 -7.28 24.97
N GLU A 258 5.82 -6.65 25.00
CA GLU A 258 5.99 -5.34 25.61
C GLU A 258 5.25 -4.26 24.79
N PHE A 259 5.26 -4.39 23.46
CA PHE A 259 4.49 -3.51 22.58
C PHE A 259 2.99 -3.51 22.89
N LEU A 260 2.42 -4.66 23.29
CA LEU A 260 1.00 -4.73 23.65
C LEU A 260 0.65 -3.83 24.83
N GLY A 261 1.56 -3.64 25.80
CA GLY A 261 1.30 -2.81 26.97
C GLY A 261 0.09 -3.29 27.79
N LEU A 262 -0.12 -4.63 27.88
CA LEU A 262 -1.26 -5.24 28.55
C LEU A 262 -1.34 -4.82 30.02
N ARG A 263 -2.51 -4.37 30.44
CA ARG A 263 -2.87 -4.08 31.84
C ARG A 263 -3.79 -5.18 32.39
N PRO A 264 -3.87 -5.36 33.71
CA PRO A 264 -4.78 -6.34 34.30
C PRO A 264 -6.26 -6.11 33.94
N ASP A 265 -6.65 -4.87 33.69
CA ASP A 265 -7.99 -4.41 33.33
C ASP A 265 -8.24 -4.31 31.82
N THR A 266 -7.27 -4.65 30.96
CA THR A 266 -7.46 -4.69 29.51
C THR A 266 -8.42 -5.83 29.13
N VAL A 267 -9.49 -5.53 28.40
CA VAL A 267 -10.57 -6.48 28.09
C VAL A 267 -10.76 -6.76 26.61
N LEU A 268 -10.32 -5.85 25.74
CA LEU A 268 -10.42 -5.95 24.28
C LEU A 268 -9.17 -5.36 23.63
N TYR A 269 -8.65 -6.05 22.64
CA TYR A 269 -7.64 -5.54 21.71
C TYR A 269 -8.18 -5.57 20.28
N LEU A 270 -8.04 -4.45 19.58
CA LEU A 270 -8.30 -4.35 18.14
C LEU A 270 -6.98 -4.15 17.41
N PHE A 271 -6.74 -4.95 16.39
CA PHE A 271 -5.59 -4.82 15.50
C PHE A 271 -6.04 -4.64 14.07
N SER A 272 -5.42 -3.69 13.39
CA SER A 272 -5.41 -3.63 11.93
C SER A 272 -3.97 -3.67 11.46
N THR A 273 -3.68 -4.53 10.51
CA THR A 273 -2.34 -4.71 9.93
C THR A 273 -2.41 -4.49 8.43
N LEU A 274 -1.38 -3.84 7.90
CA LEU A 274 -1.13 -3.72 6.47
C LEU A 274 0.24 -4.33 6.17
N TYR A 275 0.27 -5.35 5.32
CA TYR A 275 1.46 -5.76 4.62
C TYR A 275 1.37 -5.28 3.18
N PHE A 276 2.29 -4.41 2.78
CA PHE A 276 2.37 -3.87 1.43
C PHE A 276 3.76 -4.11 0.88
N LYS A 277 3.80 -4.63 -0.34
CA LYS A 277 5.03 -4.86 -1.11
C LYS A 277 4.70 -4.68 -2.57
N SER A 278 5.33 -3.73 -3.22
CA SER A 278 5.15 -3.56 -4.66
C SER A 278 6.43 -3.09 -5.34
N ALA A 279 6.75 -3.72 -6.47
CA ALA A 279 7.86 -3.31 -7.31
C ALA A 279 7.51 -2.03 -8.07
N TRP A 280 8.54 -1.23 -8.38
CA TRP A 280 8.38 -0.06 -9.25
C TRP A 280 7.90 -0.44 -10.64
N GLY A 281 7.00 0.32 -11.21
CA GLY A 281 6.56 0.19 -12.59
C GLY A 281 7.72 0.41 -13.59
N ASN A 282 8.60 1.37 -13.27
CA ASN A 282 9.86 1.58 -13.96
C ASN A 282 11.02 1.33 -12.99
N LYS A 283 11.95 0.45 -13.37
CA LYS A 283 13.04 0.03 -12.49
C LYS A 283 14.04 1.13 -12.20
N TYR A 284 14.46 1.20 -10.92
CA TYR A 284 15.72 1.80 -10.55
C TYR A 284 16.87 0.81 -10.76
N LEU A 285 17.98 1.26 -11.31
CA LEU A 285 19.18 0.43 -11.46
C LEU A 285 20.18 0.77 -10.37
N SER A 286 20.64 -0.22 -9.61
CA SER A 286 21.61 0.00 -8.53
C SER A 286 22.95 0.58 -9.03
N SER A 287 23.27 0.37 -10.33
CA SER A 287 24.45 0.97 -11.00
C SER A 287 24.37 2.50 -11.09
N ASP A 288 23.17 3.06 -11.10
CA ASP A 288 22.92 4.48 -11.32
C ASP A 288 22.83 5.27 -10.00
N ASN A 289 22.96 4.56 -8.88
CA ASN A 289 22.94 5.16 -7.55
C ASN A 289 24.13 6.09 -7.36
N ILE A 290 23.87 7.19 -6.67
CA ILE A 290 24.90 8.16 -6.26
C ILE A 290 24.80 8.43 -4.77
N ASN A 291 25.91 8.87 -4.17
CA ASN A 291 25.87 9.51 -2.85
C ASN A 291 25.81 11.02 -3.06
N ASP A 292 24.89 11.68 -2.38
CA ASP A 292 24.70 13.12 -2.48
C ASP A 292 24.09 13.70 -1.19
N ASP A 293 24.07 15.01 -1.06
CA ASP A 293 23.60 15.69 0.14
C ASP A 293 22.09 15.81 0.19
N PHE A 294 21.53 15.58 1.38
CA PHE A 294 20.16 15.89 1.77
C PHE A 294 20.19 17.01 2.83
N PHE A 295 19.41 18.06 2.63
CA PHE A 295 19.35 19.23 3.50
C PHE A 295 18.27 19.06 4.54
N LEU A 296 18.62 19.17 5.83
CA LEU A 296 17.69 19.03 6.93
C LEU A 296 17.00 20.36 7.25
N ASN A 297 15.88 20.32 7.99
CA ASN A 297 15.13 21.51 8.39
C ASN A 297 15.95 22.50 9.27
N ASP A 298 16.99 22.05 9.94
CA ASP A 298 17.87 22.85 10.79
C ASP A 298 19.03 23.53 10.02
N GLY A 299 19.07 23.37 8.68
CA GLY A 299 20.11 23.89 7.80
C GLY A 299 21.37 23.02 7.70
N ASN A 300 21.46 21.93 8.47
CA ASN A 300 22.49 20.93 8.32
C ASN A 300 22.25 20.07 7.09
N LYS A 301 23.21 19.20 6.76
CA LYS A 301 23.09 18.25 5.66
C LYS A 301 23.65 16.89 6.05
N VAL A 302 23.08 15.84 5.48
CA VAL A 302 23.56 14.47 5.58
C VAL A 302 23.80 13.90 4.18
N THR A 303 24.87 13.13 4.02
CA THR A 303 25.14 12.47 2.74
C THR A 303 24.43 11.13 2.70
N THR A 304 23.50 10.95 1.77
CA THR A 304 22.75 9.69 1.63
C THR A 304 22.85 9.12 0.23
N LYS A 305 22.41 7.86 0.06
CA LYS A 305 22.39 7.19 -1.24
C LYS A 305 21.08 7.50 -1.96
N TYR A 306 21.19 8.03 -3.17
CA TYR A 306 20.08 8.29 -4.08
C TYR A 306 19.95 7.23 -5.15
N MET A 307 18.74 6.82 -5.41
CA MET A 307 18.32 6.04 -6.57
C MET A 307 17.89 6.99 -7.68
N LYS A 308 18.05 6.58 -8.95
CA LYS A 308 17.68 7.40 -10.12
C LYS A 308 16.92 6.57 -11.13
N HIS A 309 15.86 7.16 -11.68
CA HIS A 309 15.22 6.67 -12.89
C HIS A 309 14.47 7.78 -13.63
N SER A 310 14.05 7.47 -14.87
CA SER A 310 13.20 8.35 -15.67
C SER A 310 11.92 7.61 -16.03
N TYR A 311 10.80 8.29 -15.95
CA TYR A 311 9.50 7.75 -16.28
C TYR A 311 8.54 8.85 -16.74
N ASN A 312 7.42 8.45 -17.35
CA ASN A 312 6.38 9.36 -17.78
C ASN A 312 5.22 9.36 -16.79
N THR A 313 4.73 10.55 -16.44
CA THR A 313 3.54 10.71 -15.61
C THR A 313 2.57 11.73 -16.20
N GLU A 314 1.28 11.48 -16.04
CA GLU A 314 0.20 12.44 -16.29
C GLU A 314 -0.23 13.16 -15.00
N SER A 315 0.30 12.71 -13.85
CA SER A 315 -0.03 13.22 -12.52
C SER A 315 1.09 14.10 -12.00
N TYR A 316 1.18 15.30 -12.54
CA TYR A 316 2.05 16.37 -12.09
C TYR A 316 1.22 17.63 -11.82
N TYR A 317 1.36 18.15 -10.61
CA TYR A 317 0.60 19.29 -10.10
C TYR A 317 1.57 20.35 -9.60
N ASP A 318 1.40 21.58 -10.06
CA ASP A 318 2.24 22.73 -9.74
C ASP A 318 1.45 23.74 -8.89
N TYR A 319 1.73 23.73 -7.59
CA TYR A 319 1.17 24.69 -6.63
C TYR A 319 2.15 25.86 -6.44
N ASP A 320 1.71 26.94 -5.82
CA ASP A 320 2.53 28.16 -5.65
C ASP A 320 3.87 27.89 -4.96
N SER A 321 3.87 27.08 -3.89
CA SER A 321 5.04 26.86 -3.02
C SER A 321 5.61 25.43 -3.05
N TYR A 322 4.90 24.45 -3.61
CA TYR A 322 5.34 23.08 -3.70
C TYR A 322 4.88 22.45 -5.01
N ILE A 323 5.46 21.31 -5.34
CA ILE A 323 5.01 20.44 -6.43
C ILE A 323 4.52 19.12 -5.87
N SER A 324 3.59 18.47 -6.58
CA SER A 324 3.15 17.12 -6.32
C SER A 324 3.16 16.29 -7.60
N PHE A 325 3.67 15.07 -7.52
CA PHE A 325 3.73 14.17 -8.68
C PHE A 325 3.70 12.70 -8.23
N LYS A 326 3.32 11.80 -9.15
CA LYS A 326 3.25 10.36 -8.88
C LYS A 326 4.35 9.59 -9.59
N ASP A 327 4.93 8.64 -8.86
CA ASP A 327 5.64 7.48 -9.38
C ASP A 327 4.77 6.23 -9.18
N TYR A 328 4.86 5.27 -10.10
CA TYR A 328 3.91 4.16 -10.16
C TYR A 328 4.54 2.83 -9.80
N TYR A 329 3.75 1.99 -9.15
CA TYR A 329 4.05 0.59 -8.92
C TYR A 329 3.50 -0.30 -10.06
N CYS A 330 3.99 -1.54 -10.11
CA CYS A 330 3.56 -2.51 -11.13
C CYS A 330 2.12 -3.04 -10.92
N ASP A 331 1.53 -2.82 -9.75
CA ASP A 331 0.18 -3.22 -9.38
C ASP A 331 -0.89 -2.15 -9.61
N MET A 332 -0.57 -1.11 -10.36
CA MET A 332 -1.39 0.10 -10.58
C MET A 332 -1.50 1.04 -9.37
N GLY A 333 -0.90 0.71 -8.24
CA GLY A 333 -0.72 1.63 -7.13
C GLY A 333 0.34 2.69 -7.46
N SER A 334 0.48 3.68 -6.59
CA SER A 334 1.43 4.78 -6.78
C SER A 334 1.96 5.32 -5.47
N VAL A 335 3.08 6.02 -5.54
CA VAL A 335 3.50 6.95 -4.51
C VAL A 335 3.37 8.38 -5.04
N THR A 336 2.66 9.23 -4.29
CA THR A 336 2.61 10.66 -4.51
C THR A 336 3.69 11.32 -3.67
N TYR A 337 4.58 12.09 -4.28
CA TYR A 337 5.54 12.94 -3.57
C TYR A 337 5.02 14.37 -3.54
N ILE A 338 5.20 15.04 -2.40
CA ILE A 338 4.90 16.46 -2.20
C ILE A 338 6.19 17.12 -1.73
N VAL A 339 6.71 18.06 -2.54
CA VAL A 339 8.07 18.58 -2.39
C VAL A 339 8.03 20.11 -2.44
N PRO A 340 8.63 20.84 -1.48
CA PRO A 340 8.72 22.29 -1.56
C PRO A 340 9.56 22.71 -2.76
N LYS A 341 9.21 23.85 -3.37
CA LYS A 341 9.96 24.41 -4.50
C LYS A 341 11.29 25.05 -4.09
N LYS A 342 11.42 25.45 -2.84
CA LYS A 342 12.61 26.08 -2.30
C LYS A 342 13.13 25.29 -1.11
N THR A 343 14.44 25.17 -1.00
CA THR A 343 15.11 24.38 0.06
C THR A 343 14.91 25.00 1.45
N GLU A 344 14.69 26.29 1.56
CA GLU A 344 14.42 27.00 2.81
C GLU A 344 12.97 26.87 3.31
N ASP A 345 12.06 26.36 2.47
CA ASP A 345 10.65 26.25 2.82
C ASP A 345 10.38 24.96 3.62
N ASN A 346 9.64 25.09 4.71
CA ASN A 346 9.20 23.96 5.51
C ASN A 346 7.89 23.39 4.96
N ILE A 347 7.93 22.16 4.45
CA ILE A 347 6.77 21.49 3.80
C ILE A 347 5.56 21.40 4.72
N PHE A 348 5.75 21.21 6.02
CA PHE A 348 4.63 21.08 6.98
C PHE A 348 3.91 22.41 7.16
N THR A 349 4.65 23.51 7.18
CA THR A 349 4.05 24.86 7.22
C THR A 349 3.30 25.17 5.93
N LEU A 350 3.86 24.79 4.77
CA LEU A 350 3.24 25.04 3.47
C LEU A 350 1.93 24.25 3.26
N THR A 351 1.83 23.09 3.88
CA THR A 351 0.68 22.17 3.68
C THR A 351 -0.35 22.22 4.80
N LYS A 352 -0.11 22.98 5.88
CA LYS A 352 -0.91 22.98 7.12
C LYS A 352 -2.40 23.22 6.90
N ASP A 353 -2.76 24.13 6.00
CA ASP A 353 -4.15 24.58 5.80
C ASP A 353 -4.77 24.00 4.52
N ILE A 354 -4.18 22.96 3.96
CA ILE A 354 -4.65 22.34 2.72
C ILE A 354 -4.86 20.84 2.88
N ASN A 355 -5.76 20.28 2.08
CA ASN A 355 -5.91 18.83 1.99
C ASN A 355 -4.88 18.28 0.99
N ILE A 356 -3.81 17.67 1.53
CA ILE A 356 -2.72 17.09 0.73
C ILE A 356 -3.10 15.78 0.04
N PHE A 357 -4.23 15.19 0.39
CA PHE A 357 -4.72 13.95 -0.21
C PHE A 357 -5.61 14.18 -1.42
N GLU A 358 -6.06 15.42 -1.64
CA GLU A 358 -6.83 15.84 -2.81
C GLU A 358 -5.93 16.36 -3.91
N GLU A 359 -6.16 15.89 -5.13
CA GLU A 359 -5.49 16.37 -6.34
C GLU A 359 -6.38 17.41 -7.02
N LYS A 360 -5.96 18.67 -7.00
CA LYS A 360 -6.73 19.76 -7.61
C LYS A 360 -6.44 19.84 -9.10
N GLU A 361 -7.40 19.53 -9.94
CA GLU A 361 -7.28 19.57 -11.40
C GLU A 361 -6.82 20.94 -11.93
N ASP A 362 -7.19 22.05 -11.26
CA ASP A 362 -6.75 23.39 -11.62
C ASP A 362 -5.22 23.60 -11.51
N ASN A 363 -4.54 22.79 -10.71
CA ASN A 363 -3.09 22.81 -10.55
C ASN A 363 -2.37 21.77 -11.42
N LYS A 364 -3.09 20.96 -12.17
CA LYS A 364 -2.52 19.99 -13.09
C LYS A 364 -1.86 20.71 -14.27
N VAL A 365 -0.57 20.45 -14.45
CA VAL A 365 0.23 21.18 -15.45
C VAL A 365 -0.09 20.77 -16.88
N LEU A 366 -0.64 19.57 -17.07
CA LEU A 366 -0.86 19.01 -18.40
C LEU A 366 -2.34 18.86 -18.74
N PRO A 367 -2.76 19.26 -19.95
CA PRO A 367 -4.05 18.88 -20.49
C PRO A 367 -4.17 17.36 -20.59
N LYS A 368 -5.40 16.87 -20.60
CA LYS A 368 -5.69 15.43 -20.89
C LYS A 368 -4.92 15.00 -22.14
N GLU A 369 -4.29 13.83 -22.13
CA GLU A 369 -3.51 13.24 -23.22
C GLU A 369 -2.03 13.70 -23.36
N HIS A 370 -1.50 14.45 -22.41
CA HIS A 370 -0.07 14.79 -22.35
C HIS A 370 0.58 14.17 -21.12
N HIS A 371 1.88 13.91 -21.20
CA HIS A 371 2.68 13.45 -20.07
C HIS A 371 3.99 14.24 -19.98
N ILE A 372 4.54 14.29 -18.78
CA ILE A 372 5.86 14.82 -18.49
C ILE A 372 6.81 13.64 -18.27
N THR A 373 8.02 13.75 -18.80
CA THR A 373 9.12 12.87 -18.41
C THR A 373 9.72 13.39 -17.10
N VAL A 374 9.63 12.62 -16.02
CA VAL A 374 10.25 12.94 -14.73
C VAL A 374 11.55 12.19 -14.61
N ASN A 375 12.67 12.93 -14.46
CA ASN A 375 13.96 12.39 -14.05
C ASN A 375 14.07 12.51 -12.53
N LEU A 376 13.73 11.42 -11.82
CA LEU A 376 13.64 11.43 -10.37
C LEU A 376 14.94 10.95 -9.72
N GLN A 377 15.39 11.68 -8.71
CA GLN A 377 16.41 11.26 -7.75
C GLN A 377 15.78 11.21 -6.37
N THR A 378 15.58 10.01 -5.84
CA THR A 378 15.00 9.79 -4.50
C THR A 378 15.98 9.13 -3.56
N PRO A 379 16.11 9.57 -2.29
CA PRO A 379 16.97 8.90 -1.33
C PRO A 379 16.46 7.49 -1.05
N LYS A 380 17.38 6.56 -0.77
CA LYS A 380 17.03 5.29 -0.11
C LYS A 380 16.80 5.57 1.35
N PHE A 381 15.71 5.07 1.90
CA PHE A 381 15.43 5.20 3.32
C PHE A 381 14.61 4.03 3.85
N THR A 382 14.67 3.85 5.16
CA THR A 382 13.75 3.02 5.93
C THR A 382 13.13 3.91 7.01
N ASN A 383 11.82 4.15 6.92
CA ASN A 383 11.10 4.90 7.93
C ASN A 383 10.44 3.92 8.90
N LYS A 384 10.84 3.96 10.18
CA LYS A 384 10.25 3.18 11.27
C LYS A 384 9.60 4.15 12.25
N ALA A 385 8.31 3.97 12.48
CA ALA A 385 7.56 4.83 13.39
C ALA A 385 6.76 4.00 14.40
N ASN A 386 6.71 4.49 15.64
CA ASN A 386 5.80 4.01 16.68
C ASN A 386 4.89 5.18 17.06
N ILE A 387 3.69 5.17 16.55
CA ILE A 387 2.71 6.24 16.73
C ILE A 387 1.81 5.90 17.91
N ASP A 388 1.64 6.86 18.84
CA ASP A 388 0.59 6.87 19.85
C ASP A 388 -0.44 7.93 19.46
N PHE A 389 -1.66 7.51 19.19
CA PHE A 389 -2.74 8.40 18.71
C PHE A 389 -3.45 9.16 19.82
N ALA A 390 -3.07 9.01 21.10
CA ALA A 390 -3.79 9.64 22.20
C ALA A 390 -3.86 11.17 22.07
N LEU A 391 -2.72 11.83 21.78
CA LEU A 391 -2.71 13.27 21.58
C LEU A 391 -3.43 13.69 20.30
N CYS A 392 -3.24 12.92 19.23
CA CYS A 392 -3.93 13.14 17.96
C CYS A 392 -5.46 13.13 18.15
N LEU A 393 -5.99 12.07 18.76
CA LEU A 393 -7.42 11.94 19.00
C LEU A 393 -7.93 12.98 20.01
N ASN A 394 -7.15 13.34 21.01
CA ASN A 394 -7.52 14.42 21.92
C ASN A 394 -7.69 15.76 21.18
N ASN A 395 -6.76 16.10 20.27
CA ASN A 395 -6.85 17.31 19.45
C ASN A 395 -8.04 17.29 18.50
N LEU A 396 -8.47 16.09 18.07
CA LEU A 396 -9.67 15.88 17.25
C LEU A 396 -10.96 15.81 18.06
N GLY A 397 -10.91 16.05 19.39
CA GLY A 397 -12.09 16.12 20.26
C GLY A 397 -12.52 14.79 20.85
N PHE A 398 -11.62 13.78 20.91
CA PHE A 398 -11.92 12.45 21.47
C PHE A 398 -11.17 12.16 22.78
N GLY A 399 -10.74 13.18 23.52
CA GLY A 399 -9.99 12.96 24.77
C GLY A 399 -10.77 12.19 25.84
N ASP A 400 -12.08 12.31 25.86
CA ASP A 400 -12.98 11.64 26.80
C ASP A 400 -13.09 10.13 26.65
N ILE A 401 -12.69 9.56 25.47
CA ILE A 401 -12.71 8.10 25.29
C ILE A 401 -11.63 7.38 26.11
N TYR A 402 -10.64 8.11 26.61
CA TYR A 402 -9.57 7.59 27.47
C TYR A 402 -9.88 7.70 28.96
N ASP A 403 -11.00 8.32 29.33
CA ASP A 403 -11.41 8.51 30.72
C ASP A 403 -12.27 7.33 31.19
N ASP A 404 -11.83 6.65 32.25
CA ASP A 404 -12.49 5.46 32.83
C ASP A 404 -13.81 5.77 33.57
N HIS A 405 -14.15 7.05 33.75
CA HIS A 405 -15.44 7.47 34.24
C HIS A 405 -16.57 7.40 33.19
N TYR A 406 -16.22 7.31 31.91
CA TYR A 406 -17.18 7.19 30.82
C TYR A 406 -17.23 5.75 30.27
N ASP A 407 -18.44 5.25 30.15
CA ASP A 407 -18.69 3.99 29.45
C ASP A 407 -18.79 4.27 27.93
N SER A 408 -17.66 4.27 27.26
CA SER A 408 -17.56 4.68 25.86
C SER A 408 -17.83 3.54 24.87
N PHE A 409 -17.53 2.29 25.23
CA PHE A 409 -17.48 1.17 24.27
C PHE A 409 -18.21 -0.10 24.75
N HIS A 410 -19.28 0.06 25.51
CA HIS A 410 -20.09 -1.05 26.04
C HIS A 410 -20.70 -1.93 24.93
N GLY A 411 -20.92 -1.37 23.74
CA GLY A 411 -21.51 -2.09 22.61
C GLY A 411 -20.72 -3.34 22.15
N ALA A 412 -19.44 -3.43 22.55
CA ALA A 412 -18.64 -4.64 22.29
C ALA A 412 -18.98 -5.82 23.21
N PHE A 413 -19.70 -5.59 24.32
CA PHE A 413 -19.99 -6.55 25.38
C PHE A 413 -21.48 -6.74 25.60
N ASN A 414 -21.84 -7.83 26.27
CA ASN A 414 -23.22 -8.10 26.65
C ASN A 414 -23.63 -7.19 27.81
N GLN A 415 -24.56 -6.27 27.58
CA GLN A 415 -25.00 -5.26 28.56
C GLN A 415 -25.64 -5.88 29.82
N GLU A 416 -26.30 -7.03 29.72
CA GLU A 416 -26.96 -7.66 30.86
C GLU A 416 -25.96 -8.24 31.87
N THR A 417 -24.84 -8.80 31.37
CA THR A 417 -23.82 -9.49 32.21
C THR A 417 -22.65 -8.57 32.60
N THR A 418 -22.51 -7.41 31.96
CA THR A 418 -21.39 -6.49 32.16
C THR A 418 -21.82 -5.08 32.60
N ALA A 419 -23.06 -4.91 33.05
CA ALA A 419 -23.68 -3.58 33.40
C ALA A 419 -22.90 -2.77 34.45
N GLU A 420 -22.05 -3.39 35.27
CA GLU A 420 -21.26 -2.75 36.34
C GLU A 420 -19.91 -2.23 35.85
N TYR A 421 -19.57 -2.42 34.57
CA TYR A 421 -18.28 -2.04 34.03
C TYR A 421 -18.41 -0.82 33.11
N ASN A 422 -17.41 0.06 33.15
CA ASN A 422 -17.20 1.09 32.14
C ASN A 422 -16.10 0.63 31.18
N PHE A 423 -16.37 0.71 29.87
CA PHE A 423 -15.41 0.36 28.83
C PHE A 423 -14.89 1.60 28.14
N TYR A 424 -13.59 1.84 28.25
CA TYR A 424 -12.88 3.01 27.74
C TYR A 424 -11.62 2.58 26.95
N LEU A 425 -11.08 3.49 26.15
CA LEU A 425 -9.88 3.21 25.38
C LEU A 425 -8.62 3.41 26.25
N GLN A 426 -7.82 2.38 26.43
CA GLN A 426 -6.58 2.47 27.19
C GLN A 426 -5.41 2.98 26.35
N THR A 427 -5.33 2.57 25.08
CA THR A 427 -4.27 2.95 24.15
C THR A 427 -4.71 2.70 22.72
N LEU A 428 -4.24 3.54 21.82
CA LEU A 428 -4.31 3.32 20.37
C LEU A 428 -2.95 3.62 19.79
N LYS A 429 -2.25 2.57 19.34
CA LYS A 429 -0.88 2.65 18.85
C LYS A 429 -0.74 1.96 17.51
N GLN A 430 0.21 2.43 16.72
CA GLN A 430 0.58 1.80 15.47
C GLN A 430 2.10 1.71 15.37
N ARG A 431 2.61 0.53 15.00
CA ARG A 431 4.00 0.35 14.58
C ARG A 431 4.04 0.24 13.07
N ASN A 432 4.92 1.00 12.45
CA ASN A 432 5.08 1.06 11.02
C ASN A 432 6.54 0.86 10.63
N GLN A 433 6.74 0.25 9.47
CA GLN A 433 8.04 0.21 8.81
C GLN A 433 7.80 0.30 7.31
N VAL A 434 8.42 1.28 6.68
CA VAL A 434 8.39 1.50 5.23
C VAL A 434 9.80 1.57 4.72
N GLU A 435 10.13 0.80 3.69
CA GLU A 435 11.43 0.80 3.05
C GLU A 435 11.27 1.18 1.58
N PHE A 436 12.05 2.16 1.13
CA PHE A 436 12.18 2.57 -0.26
C PHE A 436 13.55 2.19 -0.78
N ASN A 437 13.58 1.30 -1.76
CA ASN A 437 14.81 0.83 -2.39
C ASN A 437 14.61 0.63 -3.91
N GLU A 438 15.64 0.14 -4.62
CA GLU A 438 15.64 0.00 -6.09
C GLU A 438 14.61 -1.01 -6.60
N ASP A 439 14.23 -1.98 -5.78
CA ASP A 439 13.30 -3.04 -6.15
C ASP A 439 11.83 -2.61 -6.00
N GLY A 440 11.58 -1.58 -5.20
CA GLY A 440 10.23 -1.12 -4.88
C GLY A 440 10.12 -0.57 -3.46
N THR A 441 8.90 -0.59 -2.97
CA THR A 441 8.61 -0.35 -1.56
C THR A 441 8.39 -1.69 -0.88
N ILE A 442 9.23 -2.02 0.11
CA ILE A 442 9.37 -3.32 0.82
C ILE A 442 9.49 -4.51 -0.13
N VAL A 443 10.70 -4.98 -0.40
CA VAL A 443 10.93 -6.09 -1.33
C VAL A 443 12.02 -7.06 -0.89
N LYS A 444 11.82 -8.34 -1.18
CA LYS A 444 12.88 -9.32 -1.47
C LYS A 444 12.70 -9.86 -2.88
N SER A 445 13.52 -9.31 -3.78
CA SER A 445 13.91 -9.79 -5.14
C SER A 445 12.86 -10.30 -6.12
N VAL A 446 12.81 -9.72 -7.32
CA VAL A 446 12.23 -10.32 -8.52
C VAL A 446 12.75 -9.78 -9.84
N THR A 447 12.67 -10.64 -10.84
CA THR A 447 12.97 -10.40 -12.25
C THR A 447 11.68 -9.99 -12.98
N MET A 448 11.77 -8.95 -13.79
CA MET A 448 10.63 -8.34 -14.48
C MET A 448 10.63 -8.64 -15.98
N ALA A 449 9.44 -8.82 -16.57
CA ALA A 449 9.20 -8.71 -17.99
C ALA A 449 8.44 -7.40 -18.26
N ALA A 450 9.06 -6.48 -19.01
CA ALA A 450 8.40 -5.26 -19.45
C ALA A 450 7.64 -5.53 -20.75
N ALA A 451 6.34 -5.28 -20.78
CA ALA A 451 5.55 -5.24 -22.00
C ALA A 451 5.56 -3.81 -22.54
N GLY A 452 6.23 -3.58 -23.67
CA GLY A 452 6.21 -2.30 -24.38
C GLY A 452 5.00 -2.20 -25.28
N GLY A 453 4.13 -1.22 -25.08
CA GLY A 453 3.10 -0.82 -26.02
C GLY A 453 3.65 0.23 -27.01
N LYS A 454 3.47 0.03 -28.32
CA LYS A 454 3.74 1.09 -29.29
C LYS A 454 2.55 2.03 -29.33
N GLY A 455 2.71 3.24 -28.80
CA GLY A 455 1.80 4.34 -28.97
C GLY A 455 2.17 5.24 -30.16
N GLY A 456 1.20 5.99 -30.65
CA GLY A 456 1.31 6.89 -31.80
C GLY A 456 2.26 8.08 -31.62
N SER A 457 2.33 8.93 -32.63
CA SER A 457 3.17 10.13 -32.75
C SER A 457 3.13 11.00 -31.48
N TRP A 458 4.26 11.08 -30.80
CA TRP A 458 4.46 11.87 -29.57
C TRP A 458 4.72 13.32 -29.96
N LYS A 459 4.02 14.25 -29.31
CA LYS A 459 4.40 15.67 -29.29
C LYS A 459 5.56 15.85 -28.31
N GLU A 460 6.32 16.89 -28.50
CA GLU A 460 7.42 17.28 -27.60
C GLU A 460 7.00 17.14 -26.13
N VAL A 461 7.75 16.35 -25.37
CA VAL A 461 7.48 16.04 -23.97
C VAL A 461 8.32 16.98 -23.11
N ASP A 462 7.70 17.75 -22.24
CA ASP A 462 8.40 18.52 -21.23
C ASP A 462 9.11 17.57 -20.27
N THR A 463 10.33 17.92 -19.88
CA THR A 463 11.15 17.14 -18.94
C THR A 463 11.24 17.90 -17.62
N LEU A 464 10.99 17.19 -16.52
CA LEU A 464 11.11 17.68 -15.16
C LEU A 464 12.21 16.92 -14.41
N ASP A 465 13.27 17.64 -14.02
CA ASP A 465 14.32 17.09 -13.18
C ASP A 465 13.94 17.33 -11.70
N VAL A 466 13.73 16.27 -10.94
CA VAL A 466 13.37 16.33 -9.50
C VAL A 466 14.39 15.60 -8.67
N LYS A 467 14.89 16.26 -7.64
CA LYS A 467 15.72 15.66 -6.61
C LYS A 467 15.07 15.86 -5.25
N LEU A 468 14.75 14.76 -4.56
CA LEU A 468 14.20 14.78 -3.20
C LEU A 468 15.35 14.94 -2.20
N ASN A 469 15.94 16.14 -2.14
CA ASN A 469 17.11 16.45 -1.31
C ASN A 469 16.82 17.38 -0.14
N GLN A 470 15.57 17.49 0.24
CA GLN A 470 15.05 18.27 1.36
C GLN A 470 13.82 17.56 1.91
N PRO A 471 13.29 17.92 3.09
CA PRO A 471 12.10 17.29 3.65
C PRO A 471 10.94 17.24 2.69
N PHE A 472 10.31 16.07 2.58
CA PHE A 472 9.20 15.83 1.68
C PHE A 472 8.16 14.88 2.32
N ILE A 473 6.92 14.97 1.81
CA ILE A 473 5.83 14.06 2.17
C ILE A 473 5.70 13.01 1.06
N TYR A 474 5.38 11.77 1.44
CA TYR A 474 5.01 10.71 0.52
C TYR A 474 3.67 10.08 0.93
N ILE A 475 2.83 9.77 -0.06
CA ILE A 475 1.54 9.12 0.13
C ILE A 475 1.50 7.88 -0.76
N ILE A 476 1.42 6.69 -0.17
CA ILE A 476 1.24 5.44 -0.92
C ILE A 476 -0.25 5.26 -1.14
N ARG A 477 -0.63 5.04 -2.40
CA ARG A 477 -2.01 4.86 -2.85
C ARG A 477 -2.17 3.50 -3.50
N ASP A 478 -3.33 2.89 -3.27
CA ASP A 478 -3.71 1.65 -3.95
C ASP A 478 -4.11 1.88 -5.42
N ALA A 479 -4.50 0.80 -6.09
CA ALA A 479 -4.91 0.83 -7.48
C ALA A 479 -6.20 1.64 -7.77
N ASN A 480 -7.00 1.94 -6.74
CA ASN A 480 -8.15 2.86 -6.82
C ASN A 480 -7.77 4.32 -6.52
N ASN A 481 -6.48 4.63 -6.39
CA ASN A 481 -5.98 5.93 -5.95
C ASN A 481 -6.34 6.29 -4.49
N THR A 482 -6.74 5.31 -3.67
CA THR A 482 -7.07 5.50 -2.25
C THR A 482 -5.77 5.56 -1.43
N PRO A 483 -5.55 6.57 -0.57
CA PRO A 483 -4.41 6.63 0.32
C PRO A 483 -4.42 5.46 1.33
N ILE A 484 -3.39 4.62 1.31
CA ILE A 484 -3.27 3.51 2.27
C ILE A 484 -2.20 3.78 3.33
N PHE A 485 -1.22 4.61 2.99
CA PHE A 485 -0.11 4.94 3.86
C PHE A 485 0.38 6.37 3.59
N VAL A 486 0.82 7.08 4.62
CA VAL A 486 1.43 8.41 4.49
C VAL A 486 2.60 8.54 5.44
N GLY A 487 3.59 9.29 5.02
CA GLY A 487 4.70 9.68 5.87
C GLY A 487 5.45 10.88 5.33
N HIS A 488 6.41 11.33 6.14
CA HIS A 488 7.37 12.32 5.73
C HIS A 488 8.78 11.92 6.12
N ILE A 489 9.72 12.45 5.39
CA ILE A 489 11.15 12.26 5.60
C ILE A 489 11.79 13.61 5.84
N ASP A 490 12.27 13.82 7.06
CA ASP A 490 13.08 14.97 7.45
C ASP A 490 14.57 14.60 7.43
N ASN A 491 14.88 13.33 7.68
CA ASN A 491 16.23 12.81 7.66
C ASN A 491 16.24 11.35 7.12
N PRO A 492 16.74 11.10 5.92
CA PRO A 492 16.73 9.75 5.33
C PRO A 492 17.68 8.75 6.03
N GLN A 493 18.46 9.20 7.02
CA GLN A 493 19.37 8.36 7.82
C GLN A 493 18.88 8.11 9.26
N ALA A 494 17.76 8.71 9.67
CA ALA A 494 17.19 8.55 11.01
C ALA A 494 16.49 7.21 11.21
#